data_9d9d357c4d7950090b5f73ca4854672d
#
_entry.id   9d9d357c4d7950090b5f73ca4854672d
#
_cell.length_a   1.000
_cell.length_b   1.000
_cell.length_c   1.000
_cell.angle_alpha   90.00
_cell.angle_beta   90.00
_cell.angle_gamma   90.00
#
_symmetry.space_group_name_H-M   'P 1'
#
loop_
_entity.id
_entity.type
_entity.pdbx_description
1 polymer ?
#
loop_
_entity_poly.entity_id
_entity_poly.type
_entity_poly.pdbx_seq_one_letter_code
_entity_poly.pdbx_strand_id
1 'polypeptide(L)'
;MRAMGIDPGTAICGFGVIDADGSRLKPVTYGTIQTTPDHTDAERLVMLFDGLNELYRKYKPDVIGVEQLFFNRNVTTAITVGQARGIVLLTAAKNNLRLVERTPMQIKQAVVGYGGADKHQVQMMVRMLLGISETPRPDDAADAV
;
A
#
# COMPACT_ATOMS: atom_id res chain seq x y z
N MET A 1 -7.18 12.00 11.24
CA MET A 1 -6.18 11.95 10.15
C MET A 1 -6.49 10.74 9.26
N ARG A 2 -6.49 10.94 7.97
CA ARG A 2 -6.71 9.86 7.00
C ARG A 2 -5.38 9.42 6.40
N ALA A 3 -5.08 8.14 6.49
CA ALA A 3 -3.89 7.54 5.91
C ALA A 3 -4.28 6.56 4.81
N MET A 4 -3.48 6.54 3.75
CA MET A 4 -3.60 5.56 2.67
C MET A 4 -2.28 4.78 2.57
N GLY A 5 -2.35 3.48 2.79
CA GLY A 5 -1.24 2.56 2.54
C GLY A 5 -1.26 2.08 1.10
N ILE A 6 -0.11 1.96 0.50
CA ILE A 6 0.04 1.47 -0.87
C ILE A 6 1.11 0.37 -0.92
N ASP A 7 0.76 -0.74 -1.53
CA ASP A 7 1.67 -1.83 -1.85
C ASP A 7 1.92 -1.83 -3.36
N PRO A 8 3.06 -1.27 -3.81
CA PRO A 8 3.30 -1.03 -5.23
C PRO A 8 3.53 -2.30 -6.03
N GLY A 9 2.80 -2.43 -7.13
CA GLY A 9 2.99 -3.47 -8.15
C GLY A 9 2.43 -3.00 -9.48
N THR A 10 2.99 -3.46 -10.59
CA THR A 10 2.48 -3.10 -11.93
C THR A 10 1.27 -3.92 -12.33
N ALA A 11 1.27 -5.21 -12.03
CA ALA A 11 0.13 -6.08 -12.28
C ALA A 11 -1.00 -5.84 -11.30
N ILE A 12 -0.66 -5.75 -10.02
CA ILE A 12 -1.59 -5.52 -8.92
C ILE A 12 -0.93 -4.52 -7.97
N CYS A 13 -1.58 -3.41 -7.74
CA CYS A 13 -1.18 -2.43 -6.73
C CYS A 13 -2.25 -2.42 -5.63
N GLY A 14 -1.88 -2.87 -4.44
CA GLY A 14 -2.78 -2.87 -3.29
C GLY A 14 -2.90 -1.49 -2.66
N PHE A 15 -4.07 -1.16 -2.14
CA PHE A 15 -4.27 0.04 -1.33
C PHE A 15 -5.23 -0.20 -0.17
N GLY A 16 -5.03 0.54 0.91
CA GLY A 16 -5.95 0.57 2.03
C GLY A 16 -6.06 1.97 2.59
N VAL A 17 -7.24 2.36 3.03
CA VAL A 17 -7.51 3.69 3.59
C VAL A 17 -8.09 3.52 4.99
N ILE A 18 -7.50 4.20 5.94
CA ILE A 18 -7.96 4.21 7.33
C ILE A 18 -8.09 5.63 7.85
N ASP A 19 -9.04 5.83 8.75
CA ASP A 19 -9.11 7.03 9.56
C ASP A 19 -8.56 6.73 10.95
N ALA A 20 -7.67 7.59 11.43
CA ALA A 20 -7.06 7.51 12.75
C ALA A 20 -7.48 8.70 13.62
N ASP A 21 -7.99 8.39 14.80
CA ASP A 21 -8.33 9.37 15.83
C ASP A 21 -7.70 8.90 17.16
N GLY A 22 -6.53 9.43 17.47
CA GLY A 22 -5.73 8.92 18.58
C GLY A 22 -5.34 7.46 18.35
N SER A 23 -5.69 6.59 19.29
CA SER A 23 -5.47 5.13 19.20
C SER A 23 -6.56 4.38 18.45
N ARG A 24 -7.66 5.07 18.11
CA ARG A 24 -8.80 4.47 17.41
C ARG A 24 -8.55 4.48 15.90
N LEU A 25 -8.58 3.31 15.29
CA LEU A 25 -8.42 3.12 13.86
C LEU A 25 -9.73 2.61 13.25
N LYS A 26 -10.15 3.22 12.15
CA LYS A 26 -11.37 2.83 11.43
C LYS A 26 -11.05 2.58 9.95
N PRO A 27 -11.37 1.40 9.41
CA PRO A 27 -11.20 1.14 7.99
C PRO A 27 -12.22 1.97 7.19
N VAL A 28 -11.74 2.62 6.14
CA VAL A 28 -12.59 3.35 5.18
C VAL A 28 -12.84 2.47 3.96
N THR A 29 -11.77 1.96 3.37
CA THR A 29 -11.83 1.06 2.22
C THR A 29 -10.47 0.38 2.00
N TYR A 30 -10.49 -0.65 1.18
CA TYR A 30 -9.28 -1.29 0.64
C TYR A 30 -9.60 -1.93 -0.70
N GLY A 31 -8.58 -2.16 -1.49
CA GLY A 31 -8.74 -2.75 -2.81
C GLY A 31 -7.43 -2.82 -3.58
N THR A 32 -7.56 -2.99 -4.87
CA THR A 32 -6.43 -3.08 -5.78
C THR A 32 -6.66 -2.27 -7.04
N ILE A 33 -5.56 -1.75 -7.61
CA ILE A 33 -5.51 -1.28 -9.00
C ILE A 33 -4.87 -2.41 -9.79
N GLN A 34 -5.58 -2.94 -10.78
CA GLN A 34 -5.10 -4.05 -11.61
C GLN A 34 -4.89 -3.60 -13.04
N THR A 35 -3.83 -4.13 -13.64
CA THR A 35 -3.53 -3.96 -15.07
C THR A 35 -3.51 -5.33 -15.73
N THR A 36 -3.68 -5.38 -17.05
CA THR A 36 -3.72 -6.64 -17.79
C THR A 36 -2.45 -6.85 -18.61
N PRO A 37 -2.04 -8.12 -18.88
CA PRO A 37 -0.79 -8.42 -19.59
C PRO A 37 -0.79 -7.99 -21.07
N ASP A 38 -1.93 -7.67 -21.64
CA ASP A 38 -2.07 -7.20 -23.03
C ASP A 38 -1.63 -5.74 -23.21
N HIS A 39 -1.33 -5.04 -22.15
CA HIS A 39 -0.76 -3.68 -22.18
C HIS A 39 0.77 -3.72 -22.06
N THR A 40 1.44 -2.75 -22.70
CA THR A 40 2.89 -2.56 -22.52
C THR A 40 3.20 -2.11 -21.10
N ASP A 41 4.46 -2.24 -20.67
CA ASP A 41 4.88 -1.77 -19.36
C ASP A 41 4.59 -0.28 -19.17
N ALA A 42 4.86 0.54 -20.19
CA ALA A 42 4.56 1.97 -20.15
C ALA A 42 3.06 2.25 -19.98
N GLU A 43 2.21 1.55 -20.72
CA GLU A 43 0.75 1.67 -20.59
C GLU A 43 0.27 1.27 -19.21
N ARG A 44 0.83 0.20 -18.64
CA ARG A 44 0.50 -0.27 -17.29
C ARG A 44 0.87 0.79 -16.23
N LEU A 45 2.02 1.47 -16.41
CA LEU A 45 2.40 2.58 -15.51
C LEU A 45 1.45 3.77 -15.62
N VAL A 46 0.94 4.08 -16.82
CA VAL A 46 -0.10 5.11 -16.99
C VAL A 46 -1.39 4.70 -16.28
N MET A 47 -1.82 3.45 -16.40
CA MET A 47 -3.01 2.95 -15.69
C MET A 47 -2.85 3.07 -14.17
N LEU A 48 -1.67 2.75 -13.65
CA LEU A 48 -1.36 2.91 -12.23
C LEU A 48 -1.36 4.38 -11.81
N PHE A 49 -0.73 5.25 -12.59
CA PHE A 49 -0.71 6.69 -12.37
C PHE A 49 -2.13 7.27 -12.29
N ASP A 50 -2.96 6.98 -13.27
CA ASP A 50 -4.33 7.47 -13.33
C ASP A 50 -5.18 6.91 -12.17
N GLY A 51 -5.03 5.63 -11.87
CA GLY A 51 -5.74 4.97 -10.77
C GLY A 51 -5.39 5.57 -9.41
N LEU A 52 -4.12 5.83 -9.14
CA LEU A 52 -3.68 6.47 -7.89
C LEU A 52 -4.23 7.89 -7.78
N ASN A 53 -4.14 8.70 -8.84
CA ASN A 53 -4.69 10.05 -8.82
C ASN A 53 -6.19 10.07 -8.56
N GLU A 54 -6.93 9.11 -9.11
CA GLU A 54 -8.35 8.96 -8.86
C GLU A 54 -8.64 8.61 -7.39
N LEU A 55 -7.87 7.70 -6.80
CA LEU A 55 -7.98 7.35 -5.38
C LEU A 55 -7.69 8.55 -4.48
N TYR A 56 -6.64 9.32 -4.77
CA TYR A 56 -6.32 10.52 -3.98
C TYR A 56 -7.44 11.55 -4.04
N ARG A 57 -8.03 11.74 -5.21
CA ARG A 57 -9.15 12.66 -5.40
C ARG A 57 -10.39 12.21 -4.63
N LYS A 58 -10.67 10.92 -4.64
CA LYS A 58 -11.86 10.33 -4.01
C LYS A 58 -11.75 10.30 -2.49
N TYR A 59 -10.62 9.84 -1.96
CA TYR A 59 -10.46 9.61 -0.52
C TYR A 59 -9.76 10.73 0.21
N LYS A 60 -9.04 11.59 -0.48
CA LYS A 60 -8.33 12.76 0.08
C LYS A 60 -7.49 12.42 1.32
N PRO A 61 -6.52 11.50 1.19
CA PRO A 61 -5.68 11.14 2.32
C PRO A 61 -4.78 12.31 2.74
N ASP A 62 -4.48 12.37 4.04
CA ASP A 62 -3.51 13.32 4.59
C ASP A 62 -2.08 12.82 4.46
N VAL A 63 -1.90 11.51 4.44
CA VAL A 63 -0.59 10.86 4.37
C VAL A 63 -0.67 9.57 3.56
N ILE A 64 0.39 9.32 2.78
CA ILE A 64 0.60 8.09 2.03
C ILE A 64 1.70 7.28 2.73
N GLY A 65 1.40 6.03 3.03
CA GLY A 65 2.37 5.07 3.58
C GLY A 65 2.79 4.06 2.52
N VAL A 66 4.10 3.83 2.40
CA VAL A 66 4.65 2.84 1.48
C VAL A 66 5.70 2.02 2.21
N GLU A 67 5.66 0.69 2.04
CA GLU A 67 6.69 -0.18 2.57
C GLU A 67 7.99 -0.02 1.79
N GLN A 68 9.09 0.16 2.51
CA GLN A 68 10.43 0.20 1.93
C GLN A 68 10.93 -1.23 1.76
N LEU A 69 11.07 -1.67 0.52
CA LEU A 69 11.51 -3.01 0.19
C LEU A 69 12.97 -3.05 -0.23
N PHE A 70 13.66 -4.12 0.18
CA PHE A 70 15.03 -4.41 -0.24
C PHE A 70 15.04 -5.67 -1.08
N PHE A 71 15.57 -5.59 -2.30
CA PHE A 71 15.60 -6.70 -3.25
C PHE A 71 17.00 -7.31 -3.33
N ASN A 72 17.11 -8.57 -2.91
CA ASN A 72 18.39 -9.27 -2.90
C ASN A 72 18.53 -10.37 -3.96
N ARG A 73 17.46 -10.80 -4.64
CA ARG A 73 17.46 -12.05 -5.40
C ARG A 73 16.97 -12.00 -6.85
N ASN A 74 16.12 -11.07 -7.23
CA ASN A 74 15.54 -11.05 -8.59
C ASN A 74 15.53 -9.63 -9.15
N VAL A 75 16.47 -9.37 -10.06
CA VAL A 75 16.65 -8.04 -10.67
C VAL A 75 15.43 -7.63 -11.51
N THR A 76 14.83 -8.56 -12.26
CA THR A 76 13.67 -8.26 -13.11
C THR A 76 12.48 -7.82 -12.26
N THR A 77 12.18 -8.55 -11.19
CA THR A 77 11.12 -8.20 -10.25
C THR A 77 11.42 -6.87 -9.53
N ALA A 78 12.68 -6.65 -9.16
CA ALA A 78 13.11 -5.42 -8.52
C ALA A 78 12.88 -4.20 -9.42
N ILE A 79 13.20 -4.30 -10.71
CA ILE A 79 12.98 -3.22 -11.69
C ILE A 79 11.48 -2.93 -11.82
N THR A 80 10.65 -3.95 -11.99
CA THR A 80 9.21 -3.80 -12.17
C THR A 80 8.54 -3.17 -10.94
N VAL A 81 8.88 -3.65 -9.75
CA VAL A 81 8.37 -3.07 -8.49
C VAL A 81 8.91 -1.67 -8.28
N GLY A 82 10.19 -1.43 -8.61
CA GLY A 82 10.80 -0.10 -8.55
C GLY A 82 10.10 0.93 -9.45
N GLN A 83 9.68 0.51 -10.64
CA GLN A 83 8.90 1.37 -11.55
C GLN A 83 7.54 1.74 -10.94
N ALA A 84 6.80 0.76 -10.41
CA ALA A 84 5.53 1.00 -9.73
C ALA A 84 5.71 1.90 -8.51
N ARG A 85 6.75 1.65 -7.71
CA ARG A 85 7.09 2.49 -6.57
C ARG A 85 7.38 3.93 -6.99
N GLY A 86 8.10 4.12 -8.10
CA GLY A 86 8.37 5.44 -8.67
C GLY A 86 7.09 6.21 -9.01
N ILE A 87 6.08 5.52 -9.54
CA ILE A 87 4.77 6.12 -9.82
C ILE A 87 4.07 6.55 -8.52
N VAL A 88 4.14 5.73 -7.46
CA VAL A 88 3.58 6.11 -6.15
C VAL A 88 4.26 7.36 -5.60
N LEU A 89 5.59 7.42 -5.63
CA LEU A 89 6.35 8.60 -5.18
C LEU A 89 5.99 9.83 -6.00
N LEU A 90 5.94 9.70 -7.32
CA LEU A 90 5.63 10.80 -8.24
C LEU A 90 4.22 11.34 -8.02
N THR A 91 3.22 10.47 -7.94
CA THR A 91 1.83 10.88 -7.75
C THR A 91 1.59 11.53 -6.40
N ALA A 92 2.20 11.01 -5.35
CA ALA A 92 2.14 11.62 -4.02
C ALA A 92 2.74 13.04 -4.04
N ALA A 93 3.91 13.21 -4.64
CA ALA A 93 4.57 14.50 -4.76
C ALA A 93 3.76 15.49 -5.58
N LYS A 94 3.22 15.08 -6.73
CA LYS A 94 2.40 15.93 -7.59
C LYS A 94 1.11 16.40 -6.91
N ASN A 95 0.58 15.62 -6.00
CA ASN A 95 -0.62 15.97 -5.23
C ASN A 95 -0.30 16.64 -3.89
N ASN A 96 0.97 16.97 -3.64
CA ASN A 96 1.44 17.58 -2.39
C ASN A 96 1.07 16.75 -1.15
N LEU A 97 1.05 15.43 -1.27
CA LEU A 97 0.75 14.51 -0.20
C LEU A 97 2.03 14.16 0.58
N ARG A 98 1.91 14.11 1.89
CA ARG A 98 2.99 13.64 2.75
C ARG A 98 3.22 12.15 2.49
N LEU A 99 4.47 11.77 2.22
CA LEU A 99 4.86 10.38 2.03
C LEU A 99 5.67 9.90 3.22
N VAL A 100 5.30 8.74 3.73
CA VAL A 100 6.01 8.06 4.83
C VAL A 100 6.42 6.68 4.36
N GLU A 101 7.71 6.39 4.47
CA GLU A 101 8.27 5.08 4.15
C GLU A 101 8.67 4.36 5.43
N ARG A 102 8.37 3.07 5.50
CA ARG A 102 8.75 2.23 6.64
C ARG A 102 9.26 0.89 6.15
N THR A 103 10.28 0.38 6.81
CA THR A 103 10.78 -0.97 6.53
C THR A 103 9.76 -2.04 6.98
N PRO A 104 9.81 -3.26 6.42
CA PRO A 104 8.97 -4.38 6.89
C PRO A 104 9.05 -4.59 8.40
N MET A 105 10.26 -4.50 8.96
CA MET A 105 10.48 -4.64 10.40
C MET A 105 9.77 -3.54 11.20
N GLN A 106 9.86 -2.29 10.74
CA GLN A 106 9.19 -1.15 11.39
C GLN A 106 7.67 -1.29 11.34
N ILE A 107 7.13 -1.77 10.23
CA ILE A 107 5.68 -2.02 10.09
C ILE A 107 5.23 -3.11 11.06
N LYS A 108 5.93 -4.23 11.10
CA LYS A 108 5.64 -5.33 12.04
C LYS A 108 5.73 -4.89 13.50
N GLN A 109 6.76 -4.11 13.82
CA GLN A 109 6.94 -3.53 15.16
C GLN A 109 5.77 -2.63 15.54
N ALA A 110 5.29 -1.81 14.62
CA ALA A 110 4.17 -0.90 14.86
C ALA A 110 2.84 -1.64 15.02
N VAL A 111 2.61 -2.67 14.21
CA VAL A 111 1.33 -3.41 14.18
C VAL A 111 1.25 -4.44 15.29
N VAL A 112 2.28 -5.26 15.46
CA VAL A 112 2.29 -6.41 16.38
C VAL A 112 3.09 -6.13 17.66
N GLY A 113 4.01 -5.16 17.63
CA GLY A 113 4.96 -4.90 18.69
C GLY A 113 6.21 -5.78 18.60
N TYR A 114 6.39 -6.54 17.52
CA TYR A 114 7.50 -7.46 17.31
C TYR A 114 7.92 -7.48 15.83
N GLY A 115 9.16 -7.05 15.56
CA GLY A 115 9.68 -6.91 14.19
C GLY A 115 9.89 -8.23 13.43
N GLY A 116 9.97 -9.35 14.14
CA GLY A 116 10.10 -10.70 13.57
C GLY A 116 8.75 -11.42 13.36
N ALA A 117 7.61 -10.74 13.51
CA ALA A 117 6.32 -11.34 13.33
C ALA A 117 6.12 -11.89 11.91
N ASP A 118 5.43 -13.03 11.79
CA ASP A 118 5.09 -13.60 10.50
C ASP A 118 3.85 -12.92 9.89
N LYS A 119 3.58 -13.23 8.63
CA LYS A 119 2.46 -12.64 7.87
C LYS A 119 1.11 -12.90 8.56
N HIS A 120 0.92 -14.09 9.08
CA HIS A 120 -0.33 -14.46 9.78
C HIS A 120 -0.56 -13.64 11.04
N GLN A 121 0.49 -13.45 11.86
CA GLN A 121 0.43 -12.61 13.06
C GLN A 121 0.08 -11.15 12.71
N VAL A 122 0.70 -10.61 11.66
CA VAL A 122 0.40 -9.25 11.18
C VAL A 122 -1.06 -9.14 10.74
N GLN A 123 -1.53 -10.07 9.93
CA GLN A 123 -2.93 -10.09 9.45
C GLN A 123 -3.94 -10.20 10.59
N MET A 124 -3.67 -11.05 11.57
CA MET A 124 -4.53 -11.17 12.75
C MET A 124 -4.61 -9.85 13.52
N MET A 125 -3.48 -9.20 13.73
CA MET A 125 -3.45 -7.92 14.46
C MET A 125 -4.14 -6.81 13.68
N VAL A 126 -3.97 -6.74 12.35
CA VAL A 126 -4.68 -5.79 11.49
C VAL A 126 -6.19 -5.97 11.62
N ARG A 127 -6.68 -7.21 11.60
CA ARG A 127 -8.11 -7.50 11.80
C ARG A 127 -8.61 -7.01 13.14
N MET A 128 -7.85 -7.23 14.20
CA MET A 128 -8.21 -6.79 15.56
C MET A 128 -8.21 -5.26 15.67
N LEU A 129 -7.18 -4.61 15.16
CA LEU A 129 -7.03 -3.13 15.23
C LEU A 129 -8.11 -2.40 14.43
N LEU A 130 -8.52 -2.97 13.29
CA LEU A 130 -9.55 -2.39 12.42
C LEU A 130 -10.96 -2.87 12.75
N GLY A 131 -11.10 -3.87 13.62
CA GLY A 131 -12.42 -4.43 13.99
C GLY A 131 -13.12 -5.12 12.82
N ILE A 132 -12.37 -5.67 11.87
CA ILE A 132 -12.92 -6.42 10.72
C ILE A 132 -12.90 -7.91 10.98
N SER A 133 -13.90 -8.65 10.45
CA SER A 133 -14.04 -10.08 10.69
C SER A 133 -13.16 -10.94 9.79
N GLU A 134 -12.79 -10.43 8.63
CA GLU A 134 -11.99 -11.13 7.62
C GLU A 134 -10.76 -10.33 7.23
N THR A 135 -9.70 -11.04 6.85
CA THR A 135 -8.51 -10.40 6.27
C THR A 135 -8.87 -9.82 4.91
N PRO A 136 -8.47 -8.56 4.61
CA PRO A 136 -8.67 -7.97 3.30
C PRO A 136 -8.10 -8.86 2.19
N ARG A 137 -8.84 -8.99 1.12
CA ARG A 137 -8.43 -9.76 -0.06
C ARG A 137 -8.53 -8.90 -1.31
N PRO A 138 -7.68 -9.13 -2.32
CA PRO A 138 -6.53 -10.06 -2.29
C PRO A 138 -5.44 -9.64 -1.31
N ASP A 139 -4.42 -10.50 -1.12
CA ASP A 139 -3.33 -10.28 -0.16
C ASP A 139 -2.66 -8.92 -0.31
N ASP A 140 -2.52 -8.42 -1.54
CA ASP A 140 -1.93 -7.11 -1.82
C ASP A 140 -2.72 -5.96 -1.14
N ALA A 141 -4.03 -6.08 -1.05
CA ALA A 141 -4.85 -5.12 -0.32
C ALA A 141 -4.61 -5.23 1.20
N ALA A 142 -4.43 -6.44 1.71
CA ALA A 142 -4.10 -6.68 3.12
C ALA A 142 -2.75 -6.08 3.50
N ASP A 143 -1.76 -6.20 2.63
CA ASP A 143 -0.42 -5.66 2.85
C ASP A 143 -0.42 -4.12 2.81
N ALA A 144 -1.34 -3.50 2.05
CA ALA A 144 -1.48 -2.05 1.95
C ALA A 144 -2.20 -1.42 3.14
N VAL A 145 -3.10 -2.13 3.77
CA VAL A 145 -3.87 -1.64 4.94
C VAL A 145 -2.99 -1.51 6.17
#